data_87e7a1e44ed4165fcf8a0b2504201bb6
#
_entry.id   87e7a1e44ed4165fcf8a0b2504201bb6
#
_cell.length_a   1.000
_cell.length_b   1.000
_cell.length_c   1.000
_cell.angle_alpha   90.00
_cell.angle_beta   90.00
_cell.angle_gamma   90.00
#
_symmetry.space_group_name_H-M   'P 1'
#
loop_
_entity.id
_entity.type
_entity.pdbx_description
1 polymer ?
#
loop_
_entity_poly.entity_id
_entity_poly.type
_entity_poly.pdbx_seq_one_letter_code
_entity_poly.pdbx_strand_id
1 'polypeptide(L)'
;GELTTWDQVDPSLPAETINVYIRDLSGGAYEVFQKSVMGDSQVTPSAPQSASMTELATNIAGDPWGIGYAGFGAYNKANANGQVLAAMKVDGVEATAENIISGAYTIQRPVMFVTGDVLTQSEQAFVDYVFSQTGYEVVEANGYIPAFTPAA
;
A
#
# COMPACT_ATOMS: atom_id res chain seq x y z
N GLY A 1 8.27 12.88 13.94
CA GLY A 1 9.61 12.94 14.46
C GLY A 1 9.71 13.27 15.95
N GLU A 2 8.62 13.16 16.70
CA GLU A 2 8.65 13.37 18.17
C GLU A 2 9.27 12.16 18.87
N LEU A 3 8.89 10.94 18.46
CA LEU A 3 9.52 9.69 18.90
C LEU A 3 10.64 9.33 17.93
N THR A 4 11.81 9.05 18.43
CA THR A 4 13.01 8.79 17.63
C THR A 4 13.58 7.38 17.81
N THR A 5 13.16 6.68 18.86
CA THR A 5 13.57 5.32 19.15
C THR A 5 12.38 4.40 19.42
N TRP A 6 12.53 3.11 19.15
CA TRP A 6 11.46 2.13 19.28
C TRP A 6 11.01 1.91 20.73
N ASP A 7 11.90 1.99 21.71
CA ASP A 7 11.56 1.91 23.15
C ASP A 7 10.70 3.09 23.64
N GLN A 8 10.70 4.22 22.94
CA GLN A 8 9.78 5.33 23.22
C GLN A 8 8.35 5.02 22.72
N VAL A 9 8.19 4.14 21.72
CA VAL A 9 6.89 3.67 21.24
C VAL A 9 6.34 2.60 22.18
N ASP A 10 7.18 1.62 22.52
CA ASP A 10 6.86 0.55 23.46
C ASP A 10 8.13 0.19 24.26
N PRO A 11 8.14 0.34 25.60
CA PRO A 11 9.31 0.03 26.44
C PRO A 11 9.81 -1.41 26.38
N SER A 12 9.05 -2.33 25.78
CA SER A 12 9.50 -3.71 25.54
C SER A 12 10.38 -3.85 24.28
N LEU A 13 10.44 -2.82 23.43
CA LEU A 13 11.23 -2.80 22.23
C LEU A 13 12.65 -2.27 22.50
N PRO A 14 13.63 -2.58 21.67
CA PRO A 14 15.00 -2.09 21.84
C PRO A 14 15.11 -0.58 21.61
N ALA A 15 16.09 0.05 22.28
CA ALA A 15 16.37 1.49 22.16
C ALA A 15 17.14 1.80 20.85
N GLU A 16 16.56 1.37 19.72
CA GLU A 16 17.12 1.59 18.38
C GLU A 16 16.40 2.72 17.67
N THR A 17 17.09 3.40 16.78
CA THR A 17 16.52 4.52 16.01
C THR A 17 15.40 4.04 15.09
N ILE A 18 14.27 4.76 15.07
CA ILE A 18 13.20 4.54 14.09
C ILE A 18 13.63 5.15 12.75
N ASN A 19 13.87 4.31 11.75
CA ASN A 19 14.19 4.74 10.40
C ASN A 19 12.91 4.78 9.54
N VAL A 20 12.44 5.98 9.24
CA VAL A 20 11.17 6.19 8.50
C VAL A 20 11.45 6.32 7.01
N TYR A 21 10.78 5.53 6.19
CA TYR A 21 10.86 5.56 4.73
C TYR A 21 9.52 5.92 4.12
N ILE A 22 9.51 6.85 3.16
CA ILE A 22 8.29 7.32 2.50
C ILE A 22 8.39 7.29 0.97
N ARG A 23 7.24 7.30 0.31
CA ARG A 23 7.14 7.62 -1.11
C ARG A 23 7.38 9.11 -1.35
N ASP A 24 7.79 9.47 -2.56
CA ASP A 24 7.78 10.88 -2.97
C ASP A 24 6.36 11.48 -2.79
N LEU A 25 6.32 12.77 -2.50
CA LEU A 25 5.09 13.46 -2.12
C LEU A 25 4.08 13.63 -3.27
N SER A 26 4.48 13.34 -4.51
CA SER A 26 3.61 13.43 -5.69
C SER A 26 2.75 12.18 -5.90
N GLY A 27 3.03 11.10 -5.18
CA GLY A 27 2.36 9.81 -5.34
C GLY A 27 1.05 9.72 -4.56
N GLY A 28 0.00 9.16 -5.19
CA GLY A 28 -1.28 8.96 -4.51
C GLY A 28 -1.23 8.04 -3.29
N ALA A 29 -0.17 7.24 -3.11
CA ALA A 29 0.04 6.47 -1.90
C ALA A 29 0.40 7.34 -0.70
N TYR A 30 1.18 8.41 -0.93
CA TYR A 30 1.43 9.40 0.11
C TYR A 30 0.13 10.09 0.54
N GLU A 31 -0.71 10.47 -0.41
CA GLU A 31 -2.01 11.10 -0.12
C GLU A 31 -2.91 10.19 0.75
N VAL A 32 -2.98 8.89 0.44
CA VAL A 32 -3.73 7.92 1.24
C VAL A 32 -3.15 7.84 2.64
N PHE A 33 -1.83 7.69 2.77
CA PHE A 33 -1.17 7.62 4.08
C PHE A 33 -1.39 8.91 4.88
N GLN A 34 -1.22 10.08 4.24
CA GLN A 34 -1.45 11.37 4.88
C GLN A 34 -2.87 11.50 5.43
N LYS A 35 -3.88 11.12 4.65
CA LYS A 35 -5.29 11.24 5.07
C LYS A 35 -5.69 10.19 6.10
N SER A 36 -5.23 8.94 5.94
CA SER A 36 -5.70 7.82 6.76
C SER A 36 -4.94 7.66 8.08
N VAL A 37 -3.69 8.13 8.14
CA VAL A 37 -2.81 7.92 9.30
C VAL A 37 -2.40 9.24 9.94
N MET A 38 -1.92 10.20 9.14
CA MET A 38 -1.31 11.42 9.65
C MET A 38 -2.33 12.51 10.01
N GLY A 39 -3.48 12.55 9.31
CA GLY A 39 -4.47 13.62 9.48
C GLY A 39 -3.83 14.98 9.21
N ASP A 40 -3.88 15.88 10.23
CA ASP A 40 -3.27 17.22 10.17
C ASP A 40 -1.76 17.22 10.49
N SER A 41 -1.21 16.11 10.98
CA SER A 41 0.22 15.96 11.25
C SER A 41 1.00 15.75 9.95
N GLN A 42 2.28 16.12 9.94
CA GLN A 42 3.14 15.93 8.79
C GLN A 42 4.19 14.85 9.07
N VAL A 43 4.54 14.11 8.03
CA VAL A 43 5.68 13.20 8.09
C VAL A 43 6.95 14.02 8.32
N THR A 44 7.89 13.48 9.11
CA THR A 44 9.17 14.15 9.35
C THR A 44 9.86 14.54 8.05
N PRO A 45 10.31 15.79 7.89
CA PRO A 45 10.97 16.23 6.66
C PRO A 45 12.33 15.55 6.39
N SER A 46 12.88 14.87 7.39
CA SER A 46 14.13 14.09 7.25
C SER A 46 13.90 12.67 6.68
N ALA A 47 12.66 12.21 6.51
CA ALA A 47 12.38 10.89 5.97
C ALA A 47 12.87 10.76 4.52
N PRO A 48 13.73 9.76 4.20
CA PRO A 48 14.17 9.50 2.83
C PRO A 48 12.98 9.16 1.93
N GLN A 49 12.95 9.78 0.75
CA GLN A 49 11.91 9.57 -0.24
C GLN A 49 12.34 8.54 -1.28
N SER A 50 11.49 7.56 -1.55
CA SER A 50 11.70 6.55 -2.59
C SER A 50 10.89 6.89 -3.85
N ALA A 51 11.51 6.73 -5.03
CA ALA A 51 10.89 7.03 -6.31
C ALA A 51 9.84 5.99 -6.75
N SER A 52 9.81 4.81 -6.13
CA SER A 52 8.83 3.76 -6.43
C SER A 52 8.43 2.97 -5.18
N MET A 53 7.28 2.27 -5.24
CA MET A 53 6.86 1.37 -4.17
C MET A 53 7.80 0.16 -3.99
N THR A 54 8.41 -0.30 -5.07
CA THR A 54 9.40 -1.39 -5.03
C THR A 54 10.67 -0.94 -4.31
N GLU A 55 11.17 0.26 -4.62
CA GLU A 55 12.33 0.83 -3.93
C GLU A 55 12.05 1.04 -2.44
N LEU A 56 10.88 1.59 -2.10
CA LEU A 56 10.45 1.78 -0.72
C LEU A 56 10.43 0.46 0.05
N ALA A 57 9.80 -0.58 -0.50
CA ALA A 57 9.75 -1.91 0.10
C ALA A 57 11.16 -2.52 0.26
N THR A 58 12.04 -2.31 -0.72
CA THR A 58 13.44 -2.78 -0.67
C THR A 58 14.24 -2.07 0.43
N ASN A 59 14.09 -0.76 0.56
CA ASN A 59 14.78 0.01 1.60
C ASN A 59 14.36 -0.42 3.00
N ILE A 60 13.06 -0.63 3.23
CA ILE A 60 12.55 -1.13 4.51
C ILE A 60 13.03 -2.56 4.78
N ALA A 61 13.01 -3.44 3.77
CA ALA A 61 13.49 -4.82 3.91
C ALA A 61 14.99 -4.94 4.25
N GLY A 62 15.77 -3.96 3.84
CA GLY A 62 17.22 -3.86 4.14
C GLY A 62 17.53 -3.26 5.50
N ASP A 63 16.55 -2.76 6.23
CA ASP A 63 16.74 -2.06 7.51
C ASP A 63 15.90 -2.71 8.62
N PRO A 64 16.52 -3.40 9.59
CA PRO A 64 15.79 -4.08 10.67
C PRO A 64 14.99 -3.13 11.58
N TRP A 65 15.29 -1.83 11.55
CA TRP A 65 14.62 -0.80 12.34
C TRP A 65 13.75 0.14 11.47
N GLY A 66 13.62 -0.23 10.19
CA GLY A 66 12.88 0.52 9.19
C GLY A 66 11.36 0.37 9.33
N ILE A 67 10.65 1.47 9.12
CA ILE A 67 9.19 1.50 9.00
C ILE A 67 8.78 2.38 7.81
N GLY A 68 7.70 2.02 7.16
CA GLY A 68 7.12 2.80 6.07
C GLY A 68 5.78 2.21 5.64
N TYR A 69 5.28 2.66 4.50
CA TYR A 69 4.05 2.16 3.90
C TYR A 69 4.32 1.69 2.47
N ALA A 70 3.70 0.61 2.06
CA ALA A 70 3.87 0.05 0.72
C ALA A 70 2.52 -0.35 0.12
N GLY A 71 2.44 -0.37 -1.21
CA GLY A 71 1.33 -1.02 -1.89
C GLY A 71 1.35 -2.53 -1.65
N PHE A 72 0.18 -3.16 -1.57
CA PHE A 72 0.03 -4.60 -1.31
C PHE A 72 0.85 -5.47 -2.27
N GLY A 73 0.90 -5.11 -3.56
CA GLY A 73 1.71 -5.82 -4.55
C GLY A 73 3.22 -5.70 -4.31
N ALA A 74 3.72 -4.53 -3.90
CA ALA A 74 5.12 -4.36 -3.56
C ALA A 74 5.52 -5.16 -2.32
N TYR A 75 4.64 -5.19 -1.31
CA TYR A 75 4.79 -6.03 -0.12
C TYR A 75 4.86 -7.52 -0.47
N ASN A 76 3.90 -8.02 -1.26
CA ASN A 76 3.88 -9.42 -1.68
C ASN A 76 5.10 -9.79 -2.51
N LYS A 77 5.51 -8.92 -3.43
CA LYS A 77 6.70 -9.13 -4.25
C LYS A 77 8.00 -9.18 -3.43
N ALA A 78 8.14 -8.31 -2.42
CA ALA A 78 9.29 -8.34 -1.52
C ALA A 78 9.34 -9.65 -0.71
N ASN A 79 8.19 -10.20 -0.35
CA ASN A 79 8.06 -11.43 0.43
C ASN A 79 8.00 -12.72 -0.42
N ALA A 80 8.08 -12.65 -1.75
CA ALA A 80 7.90 -13.80 -2.63
C ALA A 80 8.93 -14.93 -2.43
N ASN A 81 10.14 -14.60 -1.98
CA ASN A 81 11.22 -15.55 -1.72
C ASN A 81 11.54 -15.75 -0.23
N GLY A 82 10.63 -15.38 0.63
CA GLY A 82 10.78 -15.44 2.10
C GLY A 82 10.26 -14.16 2.75
N GLN A 83 9.79 -14.27 3.97
CA GLN A 83 9.24 -13.12 4.68
C GLN A 83 10.38 -12.18 5.12
N VAL A 84 10.51 -11.04 4.46
CA VAL A 84 11.47 -9.97 4.78
C VAL A 84 10.79 -8.70 5.30
N LEU A 85 9.46 -8.57 5.07
CA LEU A 85 8.62 -7.49 5.56
C LEU A 85 7.46 -8.06 6.40
N ALA A 86 7.13 -7.40 7.49
CA ALA A 86 5.92 -7.66 8.27
C ALA A 86 4.91 -6.54 8.00
N ALA A 87 3.66 -6.92 7.73
CA ALA A 87 2.56 -5.95 7.68
C ALA A 87 2.02 -5.70 9.09
N MET A 88 1.90 -4.45 9.46
CA MET A 88 1.33 -4.07 10.75
C MET A 88 -0.19 -4.16 10.72
N LYS A 89 -0.77 -4.58 11.84
CA LYS A 89 -2.21 -4.45 12.06
C LYS A 89 -2.56 -2.97 12.28
N VAL A 90 -3.66 -2.55 11.71
CA VAL A 90 -4.23 -1.22 11.95
C VAL A 90 -5.53 -1.41 12.72
N ASP A 91 -5.63 -0.80 13.90
CA ASP A 91 -6.75 -1.00 14.84
C ASP A 91 -7.05 -2.48 15.14
N GLY A 92 -6.01 -3.32 15.18
CA GLY A 92 -6.10 -4.76 15.40
C GLY A 92 -6.47 -5.58 14.16
N VAL A 93 -6.73 -4.94 13.01
CA VAL A 93 -7.09 -5.59 11.75
C VAL A 93 -5.85 -5.90 10.91
N GLU A 94 -5.76 -7.10 10.38
CA GLU A 94 -4.67 -7.55 9.51
C GLU A 94 -4.83 -7.05 8.06
N ALA A 95 -3.71 -6.79 7.38
CA ALA A 95 -3.67 -6.40 5.97
C ALA A 95 -3.85 -7.63 5.05
N THR A 96 -5.04 -8.22 5.06
CA THR A 96 -5.43 -9.30 4.14
C THR A 96 -6.23 -8.75 2.97
N ALA A 97 -6.26 -9.47 1.83
CA ALA A 97 -7.07 -9.08 0.69
C ALA A 97 -8.56 -8.90 1.08
N GLU A 98 -9.10 -9.81 1.88
CA GLU A 98 -10.48 -9.76 2.38
C GLU A 98 -10.74 -8.49 3.21
N ASN A 99 -9.87 -8.18 4.18
CA ASN A 99 -10.00 -7.01 5.03
C ASN A 99 -9.82 -5.69 4.25
N ILE A 100 -8.99 -5.71 3.21
CA ILE A 100 -8.79 -4.55 2.32
C ILE A 100 -10.04 -4.33 1.45
N ILE A 101 -10.58 -5.37 0.81
CA ILE A 101 -11.78 -5.28 -0.03
C ILE A 101 -13.01 -4.87 0.78
N SER A 102 -13.18 -5.43 1.97
CA SER A 102 -14.31 -5.09 2.86
C SER A 102 -14.20 -3.70 3.48
N GLY A 103 -13.02 -3.05 3.42
CA GLY A 103 -12.75 -1.77 4.07
C GLY A 103 -12.46 -1.90 5.57
N ALA A 104 -12.38 -3.10 6.13
CA ALA A 104 -12.00 -3.33 7.52
C ALA A 104 -10.55 -2.86 7.79
N TYR A 105 -9.64 -3.08 6.84
CA TYR A 105 -8.30 -2.47 6.85
C TYR A 105 -8.38 -1.07 6.24
N THR A 106 -8.30 -0.04 7.06
CA THR A 106 -8.65 1.34 6.70
C THR A 106 -7.63 2.06 5.82
N ILE A 107 -6.37 1.60 5.77
CA ILE A 107 -5.34 2.19 4.91
C ILE A 107 -5.42 1.54 3.52
N GLN A 108 -6.41 1.95 2.74
CA GLN A 108 -6.64 1.44 1.40
C GLN A 108 -7.33 2.49 0.52
N ARG A 109 -7.27 2.33 -0.79
CA ARG A 109 -8.08 3.09 -1.73
C ARG A 109 -8.42 2.24 -2.96
N PRO A 110 -9.60 2.43 -3.56
CA PRO A 110 -9.92 1.82 -4.85
C PRO A 110 -9.16 2.51 -5.99
N VAL A 111 -8.82 1.74 -7.02
CA VAL A 111 -8.52 2.26 -8.36
C VAL A 111 -9.82 2.24 -9.14
N MET A 112 -10.19 3.37 -9.73
CA MET A 112 -11.46 3.54 -10.43
C MET A 112 -11.24 3.97 -11.87
N PHE A 113 -12.09 3.48 -12.78
CA PHE A 113 -12.23 4.07 -14.10
C PHE A 113 -13.17 5.28 -14.00
N VAL A 114 -12.81 6.34 -14.69
CA VAL A 114 -13.65 7.53 -14.84
C VAL A 114 -13.96 7.69 -16.32
N THR A 115 -15.24 7.72 -16.67
CA THR A 115 -15.72 7.84 -18.04
C THR A 115 -16.68 9.03 -18.17
N GLY A 116 -17.00 9.44 -19.39
CA GLY A 116 -18.11 10.36 -19.67
C GLY A 116 -19.48 9.67 -19.50
N ASP A 117 -20.54 10.33 -19.94
CA ASP A 117 -21.91 9.87 -19.69
C ASP A 117 -22.23 8.52 -20.35
N VAL A 118 -21.85 8.34 -21.61
CA VAL A 118 -22.12 7.12 -22.38
C VAL A 118 -20.81 6.60 -22.99
N LEU A 119 -20.50 5.33 -22.71
CA LEU A 119 -19.34 4.68 -23.28
C LEU A 119 -19.53 4.46 -24.78
N THR A 120 -18.50 4.75 -25.55
CA THR A 120 -18.38 4.25 -26.92
C THR A 120 -18.23 2.73 -26.94
N GLN A 121 -18.46 2.11 -28.07
CA GLN A 121 -18.29 0.66 -28.22
C GLN A 121 -16.86 0.20 -27.84
N SER A 122 -15.84 0.99 -28.17
CA SER A 122 -14.44 0.68 -27.84
C SER A 122 -14.14 0.81 -26.35
N GLU A 123 -14.69 1.82 -25.71
CA GLU A 123 -14.55 2.01 -24.24
C GLU A 123 -15.27 0.90 -23.47
N GLN A 124 -16.47 0.51 -23.92
CA GLN A 124 -17.20 -0.61 -23.34
C GLN A 124 -16.41 -1.92 -23.48
N ALA A 125 -15.85 -2.20 -24.66
CA ALA A 125 -15.05 -3.39 -24.89
C ALA A 125 -13.80 -3.44 -24.00
N PHE A 126 -13.17 -2.29 -23.71
CA PHE A 126 -12.06 -2.21 -22.76
C PHE A 126 -12.51 -2.51 -21.33
N VAL A 127 -13.63 -1.93 -20.89
CA VAL A 127 -14.20 -2.18 -19.56
C VAL A 127 -14.57 -3.67 -19.43
N ASP A 128 -15.24 -4.24 -20.43
CA ASP A 128 -15.60 -5.68 -20.44
C ASP A 128 -14.35 -6.58 -20.35
N TYR A 129 -13.27 -6.22 -21.04
CA TYR A 129 -12.00 -6.93 -20.94
C TYR A 129 -11.43 -6.89 -19.53
N VAL A 130 -11.41 -5.72 -18.88
CA VAL A 130 -10.89 -5.57 -17.51
C VAL A 130 -11.69 -6.42 -16.53
N PHE A 131 -13.02 -6.49 -16.69
CA PHE A 131 -13.89 -7.28 -15.81
C PHE A 131 -14.02 -8.75 -16.22
N SER A 132 -13.32 -9.20 -17.27
CA SER A 132 -13.24 -10.61 -17.66
C SER A 132 -12.28 -11.41 -16.76
N GLN A 133 -12.28 -12.74 -16.89
CA GLN A 133 -11.31 -13.62 -16.21
C GLN A 133 -9.85 -13.23 -16.54
N THR A 134 -9.56 -12.92 -17.81
CA THR A 134 -8.21 -12.49 -18.22
C THR A 134 -7.82 -11.16 -17.57
N GLY A 135 -8.75 -10.20 -17.52
CA GLY A 135 -8.51 -8.93 -16.85
C GLY A 135 -8.28 -9.10 -15.34
N TYR A 136 -9.03 -9.97 -14.69
CA TYR A 136 -8.83 -10.34 -13.29
C TYR A 136 -7.40 -10.83 -13.05
N GLU A 137 -6.93 -11.79 -13.83
CA GLU A 137 -5.58 -12.37 -13.74
C GLU A 137 -4.48 -11.30 -13.99
N VAL A 138 -4.71 -10.38 -14.92
CA VAL A 138 -3.79 -9.25 -15.17
C VAL A 138 -3.72 -8.31 -13.97
N VAL A 139 -4.85 -8.01 -13.32
CA VAL A 139 -4.90 -7.16 -12.12
C VAL A 139 -4.11 -7.81 -10.98
N GLU A 140 -4.31 -9.11 -10.71
CA GLU A 140 -3.55 -9.84 -9.69
C GLU A 140 -2.05 -9.91 -10.02
N ALA A 141 -1.69 -10.22 -11.26
CA ALA A 141 -0.29 -10.32 -11.70
C ALA A 141 0.48 -9.00 -11.54
N ASN A 142 -0.24 -7.87 -11.56
CA ASN A 142 0.34 -6.54 -11.31
C ASN A 142 0.29 -6.11 -9.84
N GLY A 143 -0.11 -7.00 -8.93
CA GLY A 143 -0.06 -6.78 -7.49
C GLY A 143 -1.23 -5.97 -6.93
N TYR A 144 -2.30 -5.80 -7.70
CA TYR A 144 -3.54 -5.23 -7.21
C TYR A 144 -4.50 -6.32 -6.72
N ILE A 145 -5.43 -5.92 -5.86
CA ILE A 145 -6.47 -6.82 -5.37
C ILE A 145 -7.73 -6.58 -6.21
N PRO A 146 -8.19 -7.54 -7.03
CA PRO A 146 -9.43 -7.38 -7.77
C PRO A 146 -10.61 -7.29 -6.80
N ALA A 147 -11.36 -6.19 -6.85
CA ALA A 147 -12.55 -5.97 -6.04
C ALA A 147 -13.84 -6.35 -6.79
N PHE A 148 -13.77 -7.33 -7.69
CA PHE A 148 -14.89 -7.82 -8.51
C PHE A 148 -14.79 -9.31 -8.75
N THR A 149 -15.91 -9.93 -9.06
CA THR A 149 -15.97 -11.31 -9.58
C THR A 149 -15.94 -11.24 -11.11
N PRO A 150 -15.07 -12.00 -11.78
CA PRO A 150 -15.04 -12.01 -13.24
C PRO A 150 -16.40 -12.36 -13.85
N ALA A 151 -16.75 -11.70 -14.95
CA ALA A 151 -17.91 -12.07 -15.74
C ALA A 151 -17.68 -13.47 -16.34
N ALA A 152 -18.72 -14.31 -16.28
CA ALA A 152 -18.70 -15.66 -16.81
C ALA A 152 -18.66 -15.67 -18.34
#